data_1d5c5f414205ec2470b35df4f68a472c
#
_entry.id   1d5c5f414205ec2470b35df4f68a472c
#
_cell.length_a   1.000
_cell.length_b   1.000
_cell.length_c   1.000
_cell.angle_alpha   90.00
_cell.angle_beta   90.00
_cell.angle_gamma   90.00
#
_symmetry.space_group_name_H-M   'P 1'
#
loop_
_entity.id
_entity.type
_entity.pdbx_description
1 polymer ?
#
loop_
_entity_poly.entity_id
_entity_poly.type
_entity_poly.pdbx_seq_one_letter_code
_entity_poly.pdbx_strand_id
1 'polypeptide(L)' 'MKSYFKYELARAAGVSMRTFSRWLSQNTSFLAELGVMPTTKLIPAKAAQWICGQYGIDERELG' A
#
# COMPACT_ATOMS: atom_id res chain seq x y z
N MET A 1 0.90 -10.36 8.56
CA MET A 1 0.43 -9.97 7.21
C MET A 1 1.50 -10.33 6.18
N LYS A 2 1.10 -10.74 4.99
CA LYS A 2 2.02 -11.06 3.91
C LYS A 2 2.27 -9.85 3.01
N SER A 3 3.17 -10.00 2.04
CA SER A 3 3.42 -8.97 1.04
C SER A 3 2.29 -8.94 0.01
N TYR A 4 1.98 -7.75 -0.50
CA TYR A 4 0.92 -7.56 -1.49
C TYR A 4 1.41 -6.66 -2.63
N PHE A 5 0.87 -6.87 -3.82
CA PHE A 5 1.10 -5.94 -4.93
C PHE A 5 0.30 -4.67 -4.71
N LYS A 6 0.76 -3.57 -5.29
CA LYS A 6 0.06 -2.28 -5.15
C LYS A 6 -1.39 -2.38 -5.61
N TYR A 7 -1.65 -3.08 -6.72
CA TYR A 7 -3.01 -3.17 -7.25
C TYR A 7 -3.95 -3.93 -6.29
N GLU A 8 -3.40 -4.87 -5.51
CA GLU A 8 -4.20 -5.60 -4.54
C GLU A 8 -4.67 -4.68 -3.42
N LEU A 9 -3.76 -3.81 -2.96
CA LEU A 9 -4.10 -2.85 -1.91
C LEU A 9 -5.09 -1.80 -2.42
N ALA A 10 -4.89 -1.33 -3.65
CA ALA A 10 -5.80 -0.35 -4.26
C ALA A 10 -7.19 -0.94 -4.41
N ARG A 11 -7.28 -2.19 -4.86
CA ARG A 11 -8.56 -2.89 -5.00
C ARG A 11 -9.27 -3.02 -3.65
N ALA A 12 -8.53 -3.42 -2.63
CA ALA A 12 -9.11 -3.58 -1.29
C ALA A 12 -9.59 -2.25 -0.73
N ALA A 13 -8.92 -1.16 -1.09
CA ALA A 13 -9.31 0.19 -0.66
C ALA A 13 -10.48 0.74 -1.46
N GLY A 14 -10.82 0.10 -2.58
CA GLY A 14 -11.91 0.56 -3.44
C GLY A 14 -11.58 1.79 -4.27
N VAL A 15 -10.29 1.97 -4.59
CA VAL A 15 -9.83 3.13 -5.37
C VAL A 15 -9.03 2.66 -6.59
N SER A 16 -8.85 3.55 -7.57
CA SER A 16 -8.03 3.26 -8.73
C SER A 16 -6.56 3.24 -8.36
N MET A 17 -5.74 2.58 -9.19
CA MET A 17 -4.29 2.58 -9.02
C MET A 17 -3.73 4.00 -9.03
N ARG A 18 -4.29 4.87 -9.88
CA ARG A 18 -3.84 6.25 -9.99
C ARG A 18 -4.05 6.99 -8.66
N THR A 19 -5.23 6.86 -8.07
CA THR A 19 -5.55 7.49 -6.80
C THR A 19 -4.67 6.95 -5.69
N PHE A 20 -4.50 5.63 -5.65
CA PHE A 20 -3.68 4.99 -4.64
C PHE A 20 -2.21 5.40 -4.77
N SER A 21 -1.69 5.43 -6.00
CA SER A 21 -0.30 5.84 -6.24
C SER A 21 -0.05 7.28 -5.83
N ARG A 22 -1.04 8.15 -6.05
CA ARG A 22 -0.94 9.55 -5.61
C ARG A 22 -0.80 9.63 -4.09
N TRP A 23 -1.60 8.84 -3.37
CA TRP A 23 -1.52 8.81 -1.92
C TRP A 23 -0.16 8.29 -1.46
N LEU A 24 0.35 7.24 -2.09
CA LEU A 24 1.68 6.71 -1.77
C LEU A 24 2.76 7.77 -1.99
N SER A 25 2.65 8.56 -3.05
CA SER A 25 3.61 9.63 -3.34
C SER A 25 3.65 10.68 -2.24
N GLN A 26 2.53 10.93 -1.59
CA GLN A 26 2.46 11.91 -0.50
C GLN A 26 3.13 11.39 0.78
N ASN A 27 3.40 10.10 0.85
CA ASN A 27 3.99 9.46 2.02
C ASN A 27 5.35 8.81 1.68
N THR A 28 6.01 9.32 0.65
CA THR A 28 7.23 8.72 0.11
C THR A 28 8.34 8.57 1.16
N SER A 29 8.55 9.60 1.97
CA SER A 29 9.63 9.58 2.97
C SER A 29 9.44 8.44 3.96
N PHE A 30 8.24 8.29 4.48
CA PHE A 30 7.97 7.25 5.46
C PHE A 30 8.02 5.85 4.82
N LEU A 31 7.44 5.73 3.62
CA LEU A 31 7.42 4.46 2.92
C LEU A 31 8.83 4.00 2.53
N ALA A 32 9.72 4.94 2.21
CA ALA A 32 11.10 4.60 1.89
C ALA A 32 11.78 3.92 3.08
N GLU A 33 11.47 4.36 4.29
CA GLU A 33 12.02 3.74 5.50
C GLU A 33 11.51 2.32 5.68
N LEU A 34 10.35 2.01 5.11
CA LEU A 34 9.76 0.67 5.16
C LEU A 34 10.16 -0.18 3.95
N GLY A 35 11.05 0.34 3.10
CA GLY A 35 11.54 -0.40 1.94
C GLY A 35 10.68 -0.24 0.69
N VAL A 36 9.81 0.77 0.65
CA VAL A 36 8.93 1.00 -0.49
C VAL A 36 9.42 2.23 -1.26
N MET A 37 9.84 2.02 -2.49
CA MET A 37 10.27 3.08 -3.39
C MET A 37 9.16 3.34 -4.42
N PRO A 38 9.20 4.48 -5.15
CA PRO A 38 8.18 4.76 -6.17
C PRO A 38 8.05 3.66 -7.22
N THR A 39 9.13 2.93 -7.48
CA THR A 39 9.15 1.85 -8.47
C THR A 39 8.81 0.48 -7.90
N THR A 40 8.65 0.37 -6.58
CA THR A 40 8.34 -0.90 -5.94
C THR A 40 6.95 -1.38 -6.32
N LYS A 41 6.85 -2.60 -6.84
CA LYS A 41 5.56 -3.18 -7.22
C LYS A 41 4.98 -4.05 -6.12
N LEU A 42 5.84 -4.84 -5.46
CA LEU A 42 5.43 -5.71 -4.36
C LEU A 42 5.70 -5.02 -3.03
N ILE A 43 4.65 -4.75 -2.29
CA ILE A 43 4.74 -4.05 -1.01
C ILE A 43 5.08 -5.05 0.09
N PRO A 44 6.19 -4.84 0.82
CA PRO A 44 6.55 -5.74 1.92
C PRO A 44 5.47 -5.78 3.00
N ALA A 45 5.41 -6.88 3.73
CA ALA A 45 4.39 -7.08 4.77
C ALA A 45 4.33 -5.93 5.77
N LYS A 46 5.47 -5.44 6.23
CA LYS A 46 5.53 -4.35 7.20
C LYS A 46 4.90 -3.07 6.63
N ALA A 47 5.24 -2.74 5.40
CA ALA A 47 4.68 -1.57 4.74
C ALA A 47 3.19 -1.76 4.43
N ALA A 48 2.79 -2.95 4.00
CA ALA A 48 1.38 -3.26 3.75
C ALA A 48 0.55 -3.07 5.02
N GLN A 49 1.05 -3.52 6.15
CA GLN A 49 0.37 -3.37 7.42
C GLN A 49 0.19 -1.89 7.78
N TRP A 50 1.24 -1.09 7.60
CA TRP A 50 1.16 0.35 7.85
C TRP A 50 0.15 1.02 6.93
N ILE A 51 0.18 0.67 5.65
CA ILE A 51 -0.75 1.23 4.65
C ILE A 51 -2.20 0.91 5.02
N CYS A 52 -2.47 -0.34 5.38
CA CYS A 52 -3.82 -0.74 5.78
C CYS A 52 -4.32 0.08 6.97
N GLY A 53 -3.46 0.30 7.96
CA GLY A 53 -3.82 1.10 9.12
C GLY A 53 -4.07 2.56 8.79
N GLN A 54 -3.23 3.16 7.94
CA GLN A 54 -3.33 4.58 7.61
C GLN A 54 -4.44 4.88 6.59
N TYR A 55 -4.59 4.01 5.60
CA TYR A 55 -5.58 4.22 4.54
C TYR A 55 -6.96 3.72 4.92
N GLY A 56 -7.05 2.87 5.95
CA GLY A 56 -8.33 2.31 6.37
C GLY A 56 -8.73 1.08 5.58
N ILE A 57 -7.76 0.32 5.07
CA ILE A 57 -8.04 -0.90 4.33
C ILE A 57 -8.32 -2.03 5.31
N ASP A 58 -9.45 -2.72 5.12
CA ASP A 58 -9.78 -3.90 5.92
C ASP A 58 -8.97 -5.08 5.40
N GLU A 59 -8.19 -5.70 6.27
CA GLU A 59 -7.35 -6.85 5.91
C GLU A 59 -8.17 -7.98 5.31
N ARG A 60 -9.43 -8.10 5.69
CA ARG A 60 -10.31 -9.15 5.16
C ARG A 60 -10.58 -8.97 3.68
N GLU A 61 -10.47 -7.75 3.17
CA GLU A 61 -10.64 -7.46 1.75
C GLU A 61 -9.46 -7.95 0.91
N LEU A 62 -8.34 -8.22 1.56
CA LEU A 62 -7.14 -8.69 0.87
C LEU A 62 -7.14 -10.21 0.66
N GLY A 63 -8.07 -10.90 1.24
CA GLY A 63 -8.18 -12.34 1.09
C GLY A 63 -7.14 -13.11 1.84
#